data_fef2e85e6666f343cd187be5d930c2c8
#
_entry.id   fef2e85e6666f343cd187be5d930c2c8
#
_cell.length_a   1.000
_cell.length_b   1.000
_cell.length_c   1.000
_cell.angle_alpha   90.00
_cell.angle_beta   90.00
_cell.angle_gamma   90.00
#
_symmetry.space_group_name_H-M   'P 1'
#
loop_
_entity.id
_entity.type
_entity.pdbx_description
1 polymer ?
#
loop_
_entity_poly.entity_id
_entity_poly.type
_entity_poly.pdbx_seq_one_letter_code
_entity_poly.pdbx_strand_id
1 'polypeptide(L)'
;MTPTTPLVPPFTLDTATAKVRVAEDLWNTRNPERVAQGYTPDSWWRNRSTFVQGRAQIIDFLTTKWANELDYRLIKEIWAFGDNRIAVRFAYEYHDDAGQWFR
;
A
#
# COMPACT_ATOMS: atom_id res chain seq x y z
N MET A 1 -21.70 7.16 -12.24
CA MET A 1 -21.54 5.94 -11.45
C MET A 1 -20.38 5.12 -12.00
N THR A 2 -19.49 4.76 -11.17
CA THR A 2 -18.32 4.00 -11.58
C THR A 2 -18.70 2.52 -11.69
N PRO A 3 -18.38 1.86 -12.80
CA PRO A 3 -18.60 0.43 -12.87
C PRO A 3 -17.76 -0.27 -11.80
N THR A 4 -18.39 -1.19 -11.13
CA THR A 4 -17.76 -1.91 -10.05
C THR A 4 -17.30 -3.27 -10.54
N THR A 5 -16.20 -3.27 -11.31
CA THR A 5 -15.51 -4.53 -11.54
C THR A 5 -14.78 -4.88 -10.25
N PRO A 6 -15.09 -6.01 -9.60
CA PRO A 6 -14.43 -6.38 -8.38
C PRO A 6 -12.92 -6.55 -8.61
N LEU A 7 -12.12 -5.95 -7.73
CA LEU A 7 -10.67 -6.09 -7.77
C LEU A 7 -10.25 -7.26 -6.86
N VAL A 8 -10.78 -8.43 -7.18
CA VAL A 8 -10.56 -9.65 -6.40
C VAL A 8 -10.16 -10.79 -7.34
N PRO A 9 -9.54 -11.85 -6.82
CA PRO A 9 -9.20 -13.00 -7.64
C PRO A 9 -10.43 -13.63 -8.31
N PRO A 10 -10.26 -14.21 -9.50
CA PRO A 10 -9.03 -14.30 -10.28
C PRO A 10 -8.72 -12.97 -10.98
N PHE A 11 -7.43 -12.62 -11.03
CA PHE A 11 -6.99 -11.37 -11.64
C PHE A 11 -6.79 -11.50 -13.13
N THR A 12 -7.13 -10.43 -13.86
CA THR A 12 -6.68 -10.18 -15.23
C THR A 12 -5.64 -9.07 -15.20
N LEU A 13 -4.99 -8.81 -16.32
CA LEU A 13 -4.06 -7.68 -16.41
C LEU A 13 -4.76 -6.37 -16.03
N ASP A 14 -5.96 -6.15 -16.52
CA ASP A 14 -6.70 -4.92 -16.24
C ASP A 14 -7.07 -4.79 -14.77
N THR A 15 -7.60 -5.84 -14.15
CA THR A 15 -8.00 -5.78 -12.74
C THR A 15 -6.79 -5.73 -11.81
N ALA A 16 -5.72 -6.44 -12.12
CA ALA A 16 -4.49 -6.39 -11.35
C ALA A 16 -3.86 -4.99 -11.42
N THR A 17 -3.80 -4.39 -12.61
CA THR A 17 -3.27 -3.04 -12.80
C THR A 17 -4.11 -2.00 -12.05
N ALA A 18 -5.44 -2.11 -12.14
CA ALA A 18 -6.35 -1.23 -11.41
C ALA A 18 -6.15 -1.35 -9.90
N LYS A 19 -5.97 -2.56 -9.39
CA LYS A 19 -5.74 -2.78 -7.96
C LYS A 19 -4.43 -2.16 -7.49
N VAL A 20 -3.38 -2.28 -8.28
CA VAL A 20 -2.07 -1.66 -7.97
C VAL A 20 -2.22 -0.13 -7.89
N ARG A 21 -2.98 0.46 -8.81
CA ARG A 21 -3.21 1.90 -8.82
C ARG A 21 -4.03 2.38 -7.63
N VAL A 22 -5.07 1.64 -7.26
CA VAL A 22 -5.85 1.92 -6.06
C VAL A 22 -4.97 1.87 -4.81
N ALA A 23 -4.10 0.88 -4.71
CA ALA A 23 -3.17 0.75 -3.59
C ALA A 23 -2.19 1.93 -3.54
N GLU A 24 -1.64 2.34 -4.69
CA GLU A 24 -0.76 3.50 -4.77
C GLU A 24 -1.45 4.77 -4.28
N ASP A 25 -2.65 5.04 -4.79
CA ASP A 25 -3.42 6.22 -4.41
C ASP A 25 -3.73 6.22 -2.92
N LEU A 26 -4.10 5.05 -2.39
CA LEU A 26 -4.46 4.89 -0.99
C LEU A 26 -3.26 5.18 -0.07
N TRP A 27 -2.10 4.61 -0.37
CA TRP A 27 -0.88 4.85 0.40
C TRP A 27 -0.43 6.31 0.32
N ASN A 28 -0.60 6.95 -0.83
CA ASN A 28 -0.24 8.36 -1.01
C ASN A 28 -1.18 9.32 -0.27
N THR A 29 -2.29 8.85 0.29
CA THR A 29 -3.09 9.66 1.21
C THR A 29 -2.35 9.92 2.52
N ARG A 30 -1.43 9.06 2.88
CA ARG A 30 -0.69 9.08 4.15
C ARG A 30 -1.64 9.08 5.35
N ASN A 31 -2.76 8.41 5.19
CA ASN A 31 -3.79 8.27 6.21
C ASN A 31 -3.86 6.80 6.64
N PRO A 32 -3.33 6.46 7.83
CA PRO A 32 -3.25 5.07 8.26
C PRO A 32 -4.60 4.35 8.31
N GLU A 33 -5.64 5.05 8.72
CA GLU A 33 -6.98 4.48 8.83
C GLU A 33 -7.57 4.18 7.46
N ARG A 34 -7.39 5.07 6.50
CA ARG A 34 -7.85 4.85 5.12
C ARG A 34 -7.11 3.69 4.47
N VAL A 35 -5.80 3.61 4.66
CA VAL A 35 -5.01 2.49 4.13
C VAL A 35 -5.49 1.17 4.73
N ALA A 36 -5.70 1.13 6.03
CA ALA A 36 -6.16 -0.08 6.72
C ALA A 36 -7.49 -0.59 6.17
N GLN A 37 -8.39 0.31 5.77
CA GLN A 37 -9.67 -0.08 5.18
C GLN A 37 -9.52 -0.76 3.81
N GLY A 38 -8.41 -0.55 3.14
CA GLY A 38 -8.10 -1.23 1.87
C GLY A 38 -7.61 -2.67 2.04
N TYR A 39 -7.44 -3.12 3.26
CA TYR A 39 -6.96 -4.47 3.58
C TYR A 39 -8.03 -5.23 4.36
N THR A 40 -7.99 -6.56 4.24
CA THR A 40 -8.92 -7.41 4.97
C THR A 40 -8.66 -7.34 6.47
N PRO A 41 -9.69 -7.58 7.32
CA PRO A 41 -9.51 -7.54 8.76
C PRO A 41 -8.48 -8.53 9.32
N ASP A 42 -8.21 -9.60 8.55
CA ASP A 42 -7.28 -10.66 8.93
C ASP A 42 -5.97 -10.59 8.13
N SER A 43 -5.65 -9.44 7.56
CA SER A 43 -4.43 -9.28 6.76
C SER A 43 -3.17 -9.50 7.59
N TRP A 44 -2.18 -10.13 6.94
CA TRP A 44 -0.84 -10.30 7.48
C TRP A 44 0.13 -9.54 6.60
N TRP A 45 0.97 -8.72 7.22
CA TRP A 45 2.02 -7.99 6.53
C TRP A 45 3.40 -8.38 7.04
N ARG A 46 4.34 -8.33 6.13
CA ARG A 46 5.74 -8.24 6.48
C ARG A 46 6.31 -6.97 5.84
N ASN A 47 6.91 -6.12 6.65
CA ASN A 47 7.68 -4.98 6.18
C ASN A 47 9.08 -5.11 6.77
N ARG A 48 10.07 -5.44 5.92
CA ARG A 48 11.43 -5.78 6.37
C ARG A 48 11.38 -6.89 7.42
N SER A 49 11.74 -6.60 8.67
CA SER A 49 11.68 -7.56 9.78
C SER A 49 10.46 -7.36 10.68
N THR A 50 9.59 -6.44 10.34
CA THR A 50 8.38 -6.15 11.10
C THR A 50 7.20 -6.92 10.53
N PHE A 51 6.50 -7.66 11.38
CA PHE A 51 5.30 -8.41 11.02
C PHE A 51 4.10 -7.73 11.66
N VAL A 52 3.05 -7.57 10.88
CA VAL A 52 1.84 -6.84 11.26
C VAL A 52 0.64 -7.72 10.94
N GLN A 53 -0.28 -7.82 11.87
CA GLN A 53 -1.50 -8.60 11.71
C GLN A 53 -2.72 -7.75 12.06
N GLY A 54 -3.67 -7.70 11.12
CA GLY A 54 -4.95 -7.02 11.31
C GLY A 54 -4.87 -5.50 11.19
N ARG A 55 -6.04 -4.89 11.07
CA ARG A 55 -6.15 -3.46 10.78
C ARG A 55 -5.62 -2.57 11.91
N ALA A 56 -5.81 -2.95 13.17
CA ALA A 56 -5.31 -2.15 14.29
C ALA A 56 -3.79 -2.04 14.26
N GLN A 57 -3.10 -3.15 14.01
CA GLN A 57 -1.65 -3.15 13.91
C GLN A 57 -1.15 -2.43 12.66
N ILE A 58 -1.90 -2.51 11.56
CA ILE A 58 -1.61 -1.74 10.34
C ILE A 58 -1.66 -0.24 10.64
N ILE A 59 -2.68 0.22 11.32
CA ILE A 59 -2.84 1.63 11.70
C ILE A 59 -1.66 2.08 12.58
N ASP A 60 -1.31 1.30 13.59
CA ASP A 60 -0.19 1.63 14.48
C ASP A 60 1.13 1.71 13.72
N PHE A 61 1.40 0.74 12.85
CA PHE A 61 2.60 0.71 12.04
C PHE A 61 2.71 1.96 11.13
N LEU A 62 1.64 2.28 10.43
CA LEU A 62 1.63 3.41 9.49
C LEU A 62 1.64 4.75 10.20
N THR A 63 1.04 4.85 11.38
CA THR A 63 1.08 6.07 12.19
C THR A 63 2.52 6.41 12.55
N THR A 64 3.28 5.43 13.01
CA THR A 64 4.70 5.61 13.32
C THR A 64 5.51 5.91 12.06
N LYS A 65 5.26 5.17 10.99
CA LYS A 65 5.96 5.35 9.72
C LYS A 65 5.84 6.79 9.20
N TRP A 66 4.63 7.30 9.10
CA TRP A 66 4.40 8.63 8.52
C TRP A 66 4.60 9.79 9.50
N ALA A 67 4.78 9.50 10.79
CA ALA A 67 5.30 10.47 11.74
C ALA A 67 6.80 10.73 11.53
N ASN A 68 7.53 9.75 10.99
CA ASN A 68 8.97 9.82 10.76
C ASN A 68 9.36 10.02 9.30
N GLU A 69 8.52 9.59 8.37
CA GLU A 69 8.75 9.71 6.93
C GLU A 69 7.88 10.83 6.39
N LEU A 70 8.44 12.05 6.37
CA LEU A 70 7.71 13.25 6.01
C LEU A 70 7.64 13.43 4.50
N ASP A 71 6.53 14.01 4.04
CA ASP A 71 6.24 14.21 2.60
C ASP A 71 6.45 12.93 1.77
N TYR A 72 6.05 11.82 2.36
CA TYR A 72 6.13 10.51 1.74
C TYR A 72 5.33 10.45 0.45
N ARG A 73 5.95 9.87 -0.57
CA ARG A 73 5.31 9.62 -1.87
C ARG A 73 5.78 8.29 -2.43
N LEU A 74 4.84 7.51 -2.92
CA LEU A 74 5.04 6.17 -3.45
C LEU A 74 4.60 6.10 -4.90
N ILE A 75 5.37 5.38 -5.71
CA ILE A 75 4.99 5.01 -7.08
C ILE A 75 5.07 3.49 -7.17
N LYS A 76 3.98 2.87 -7.59
CA LYS A 76 3.88 1.43 -7.80
C LYS A 76 3.70 1.10 -9.26
N GLU A 77 4.26 -0.02 -9.69
CA GLU A 77 3.95 -0.60 -10.99
C GLU A 77 3.75 -2.10 -10.86
N ILE A 78 2.86 -2.64 -11.64
CA ILE A 78 2.67 -4.08 -11.67
C ILE A 78 3.88 -4.74 -12.30
N TRP A 79 4.41 -5.78 -11.65
CA TRP A 79 5.54 -6.53 -12.16
C TRP A 79 5.10 -7.86 -12.74
N ALA A 80 4.20 -8.55 -12.05
CA ALA A 80 3.64 -9.82 -12.50
C ALA A 80 2.36 -10.10 -11.71
N PHE A 81 1.54 -11.02 -12.21
CA PHE A 81 0.38 -11.48 -11.49
C PHE A 81 0.02 -12.91 -11.87
N GLY A 82 -0.66 -13.59 -10.96
CA GLY A 82 -1.30 -14.88 -11.19
C GLY A 82 -2.78 -14.77 -10.85
N ASP A 83 -3.46 -15.91 -10.74
CA ASP A 83 -4.90 -15.93 -10.48
C ASP A 83 -5.27 -15.17 -9.19
N ASN A 84 -4.49 -15.34 -8.14
CA ASN A 84 -4.78 -14.78 -6.82
C ASN A 84 -3.61 -14.02 -6.20
N ARG A 85 -2.60 -13.66 -6.99
CA ARG A 85 -1.41 -12.97 -6.48
C ARG A 85 -0.99 -11.87 -7.44
N ILE A 86 -0.46 -10.80 -6.87
CA ILE A 86 0.12 -9.69 -7.64
C ILE A 86 1.49 -9.38 -7.06
N ALA A 87 2.50 -9.35 -7.94
CA ALA A 87 3.82 -8.86 -7.60
C ALA A 87 3.93 -7.41 -8.07
N VAL A 88 4.39 -6.55 -7.18
CA VAL A 88 4.48 -5.11 -7.41
C VAL A 88 5.91 -4.66 -7.21
N ARG A 89 6.39 -3.83 -8.11
CA ARG A 89 7.62 -3.09 -7.93
C ARG A 89 7.25 -1.67 -7.51
N PHE A 90 7.93 -1.14 -6.49
CA PHE A 90 7.63 0.22 -6.06
C PHE A 90 8.88 0.98 -5.65
N ALA A 91 8.78 2.30 -5.74
CA ALA A 91 9.79 3.23 -5.25
C ALA A 91 9.08 4.28 -4.41
N TYR A 92 9.73 4.78 -3.37
CA TYR A 92 9.18 5.85 -2.56
C TYR A 92 10.27 6.78 -2.08
N GLU A 93 9.85 7.97 -1.70
CA GLU A 93 10.74 8.97 -1.14
C GLU A 93 10.10 9.63 0.07
N TYR A 94 10.93 10.16 0.94
CA TYR A 94 10.52 10.92 2.11
C TYR A 94 11.71 11.71 2.64
N HIS A 95 11.46 12.62 3.56
CA HIS A 95 12.54 13.29 4.28
C HIS A 95 12.33 13.14 5.79
N ASP A 96 13.42 13.33 6.55
CA ASP A 96 13.39 13.34 8.01
C ASP A 96 13.17 14.77 8.56
N ASP A 97 13.18 14.92 9.88
CA ASP A 97 13.01 16.20 10.55
C ASP A 97 14.13 17.19 10.21
N ALA A 98 15.30 16.70 9.87
CA ALA A 98 16.44 17.55 9.49
C ALA A 98 16.41 17.98 8.03
N GLY A 99 15.39 17.53 7.27
CA GLY A 99 15.26 17.85 5.86
C GLY A 99 16.08 16.98 4.94
N GLN A 100 16.66 15.89 5.43
CA GLN A 100 17.40 14.95 4.59
C GLN A 100 16.42 14.03 3.86
N TRP A 101 16.57 13.95 2.54
CA TRP A 101 15.74 13.10 1.68
C TRP A 101 16.32 11.70 1.51
N PHE A 102 15.41 10.73 1.45
CA PHE A 102 15.73 9.32 1.20
C PHE A 102 14.87 8.79 0.06
N ARG A 103 15.42 7.84 -0.67
CA ARG A 103 14.73 7.12 -1.74
C ARG A 103 14.99 5.63 -1.63
#